data_813535b2d6633fdeed68662b0b9fc78f
#
_entry.id   813535b2d6633fdeed68662b0b9fc78f
#
_cell.length_a   1.000
_cell.length_b   1.000
_cell.length_c   1.000
_cell.angle_alpha   90.00
_cell.angle_beta   90.00
_cell.angle_gamma   90.00
#
_symmetry.space_group_name_H-M   'P 1'
#
loop_
_entity.id
_entity.type
_entity.pdbx_description
1 polymer ?
#
loop_
_entity_poly.entity_id
_entity_poly.type
_entity_poly.pdbx_seq_one_letter_code
_entity_poly.pdbx_strand_id
1 'polypeptide(L)'
;MTKEISISNVEEFSNEDSIDKAIELLQELKQAKHSPAFVLTTSSISDVVDQKATATIKGVAGGRGIDQLNSLTAYFRHNPDALVVLNAYFENQ
;
A
#
# COMPACT_ATOMS: atom_id res chain seq x y z
N MET A 1 12.82 3.92 -19.05
CA MET A 1 13.15 2.62 -18.44
C MET A 1 12.18 2.32 -17.32
N THR A 2 11.53 1.20 -17.41
CA THR A 2 10.55 0.78 -16.41
C THR A 2 11.29 0.03 -15.31
N LYS A 3 11.19 0.50 -14.06
CA LYS A 3 11.70 -0.26 -12.93
C LYS A 3 10.62 -1.21 -12.47
N GLU A 4 10.91 -2.48 -12.48
CA GLU A 4 10.03 -3.47 -11.89
C GLU A 4 10.29 -3.53 -10.40
N ILE A 5 9.22 -3.42 -9.61
CA ILE A 5 9.28 -3.64 -8.18
C ILE A 5 9.02 -5.11 -7.96
N SER A 6 10.07 -5.84 -7.62
CA SER A 6 9.96 -7.26 -7.35
C SER A 6 10.18 -7.52 -5.87
N ILE A 7 9.26 -8.23 -5.27
CA ILE A 7 9.39 -8.72 -3.90
C ILE A 7 9.55 -10.22 -3.88
N SER A 8 10.01 -10.80 -4.99
CA SER A 8 10.16 -12.25 -5.13
C SER A 8 11.20 -12.85 -4.18
N ASN A 9 12.12 -12.02 -3.68
CA ASN A 9 13.18 -12.46 -2.76
C ASN A 9 12.84 -12.15 -1.31
N VAL A 10 11.56 -12.18 -0.95
CA VAL A 10 11.09 -11.89 0.40
C VAL A 10 11.77 -12.77 1.46
N GLU A 11 12.19 -13.98 1.08
CA GLU A 11 12.89 -14.89 1.99
C GLU A 11 14.23 -14.35 2.48
N GLU A 12 14.86 -13.45 1.73
CA GLU A 12 16.15 -12.85 2.09
C GLU A 12 16.01 -11.65 3.03
N PHE A 13 14.80 -11.12 3.18
CA PHE A 13 14.52 -9.93 3.97
C PHE A 13 13.37 -10.20 4.91
N SER A 14 13.36 -9.50 6.06
CA SER A 14 12.15 -9.46 6.87
C SER A 14 11.03 -8.80 6.07
N ASN A 15 9.78 -9.07 6.40
CA ASN A 15 8.64 -8.44 5.73
C ASN A 15 8.74 -6.92 5.79
N GLU A 16 9.23 -6.38 6.90
CA GLU A 16 9.38 -4.95 7.09
C GLU A 16 10.47 -4.38 6.18
N ASP A 17 11.60 -5.09 6.03
CA ASP A 17 12.66 -4.66 5.12
C ASP A 17 12.20 -4.66 3.68
N SER A 18 11.39 -5.63 3.28
CA SER A 18 10.82 -5.70 1.94
C SER A 18 9.87 -4.54 1.68
N ILE A 19 9.06 -4.19 2.65
CA ILE A 19 8.14 -3.04 2.58
C ILE A 19 8.94 -1.75 2.44
N ASP A 20 9.98 -1.57 3.24
CA ASP A 20 10.81 -0.37 3.18
C ASP A 20 11.50 -0.23 1.82
N LYS A 21 11.96 -1.35 1.24
CA LYS A 21 12.54 -1.35 -0.10
C LYS A 21 11.53 -0.99 -1.17
N ALA A 22 10.32 -1.51 -1.08
CA ALA A 22 9.25 -1.17 -2.02
C ALA A 22 8.93 0.32 -1.96
N ILE A 23 8.83 0.88 -0.76
CA ILE A 23 8.59 2.31 -0.56
C ILE A 23 9.72 3.13 -1.19
N GLU A 24 10.97 2.73 -0.96
CA GLU A 24 12.13 3.43 -1.52
C GLU A 24 12.08 3.45 -3.06
N LEU A 25 11.78 2.31 -3.68
CA LEU A 25 11.66 2.22 -5.14
C LEU A 25 10.52 3.08 -5.67
N LEU A 26 9.39 3.11 -4.97
CA LEU A 26 8.26 3.95 -5.36
C LEU A 26 8.56 5.44 -5.19
N GLN A 27 9.35 5.81 -4.18
CA GLN A 27 9.79 7.19 -4.03
C GLN A 27 10.68 7.63 -5.19
N GLU A 28 11.55 6.75 -5.69
CA GLU A 28 12.32 7.01 -6.89
C GLU A 28 11.41 7.17 -8.11
N LEU A 29 10.44 6.28 -8.26
CA LEU A 29 9.49 6.33 -9.37
C LEU A 29 8.69 7.62 -9.35
N LYS A 30 8.33 8.11 -8.18
CA LYS A 30 7.58 9.36 -7.98
C LYS A 30 8.30 10.55 -8.58
N GLN A 31 9.63 10.52 -8.62
CA GLN A 31 10.43 11.62 -9.18
C GLN A 31 10.70 11.47 -10.67
N ALA A 32 10.26 10.38 -11.28
CA ALA A 32 10.42 10.18 -12.72
C ALA A 32 9.49 11.12 -13.49
N LYS A 33 9.95 11.55 -14.67
CA LYS A 33 9.24 12.53 -15.49
C LYS A 33 7.83 12.06 -15.90
N HIS A 34 7.68 10.76 -16.12
CA HIS A 34 6.41 10.15 -16.53
C HIS A 34 5.98 9.08 -15.55
N SER A 35 5.99 9.44 -14.28
CA SER A 35 5.58 8.50 -13.24
C SER A 35 4.10 8.18 -13.35
N PRO A 36 3.71 6.90 -13.28
CA PRO A 36 2.30 6.55 -13.11
C PRO A 36 1.81 6.98 -11.74
N ALA A 37 0.51 7.11 -11.60
CA ALA A 37 -0.09 7.28 -10.29
C ALA A 37 -0.09 5.94 -9.55
N PHE A 38 0.19 5.99 -8.26
CA PHE A 38 0.21 4.78 -7.45
C PHE A 38 -0.10 5.12 -5.99
N VAL A 39 -0.59 4.12 -5.29
CA VAL A 39 -0.78 4.17 -3.83
C VAL A 39 -0.31 2.84 -3.28
N LEU A 40 0.62 2.87 -2.34
CA LEU A 40 1.01 1.71 -1.57
C LEU A 40 0.77 2.02 -0.10
N THR A 41 0.05 1.15 0.57
CA THR A 41 -0.12 1.25 2.00
C THR A 41 -0.07 -0.15 2.60
N THR A 42 0.59 -0.27 3.73
CA THR A 42 0.71 -1.54 4.44
C THR A 42 0.34 -1.34 5.89
N SER A 43 -0.21 -2.38 6.48
CA SER A 43 -0.55 -2.38 7.89
C SER A 43 -0.08 -3.71 8.49
N SER A 44 0.68 -3.63 9.56
CA SER A 44 1.06 -4.81 10.32
C SER A 44 0.72 -4.58 11.79
N ILE A 45 0.23 -5.63 12.43
CA ILE A 45 -0.23 -5.56 13.80
C ILE A 45 0.74 -6.39 14.64
N SER A 46 1.22 -5.79 15.73
CA SER A 46 2.08 -6.47 16.68
C SER A 46 1.30 -7.53 17.47
N ASP A 47 2.04 -8.41 18.15
CA ASP A 47 1.44 -9.35 19.06
C ASP A 47 0.63 -8.61 20.13
N VAL A 48 -0.49 -9.22 20.51
CA VAL A 48 -1.34 -8.64 21.56
C VAL A 48 -0.68 -8.86 22.92
N VAL A 49 -0.41 -7.77 23.62
CA VAL A 49 0.14 -7.79 24.97
C VAL A 49 -0.79 -6.96 25.85
N ASP A 50 -1.29 -7.55 26.94
CA ASP A 50 -2.20 -6.91 27.88
C ASP A 50 -3.45 -6.33 27.18
N GLN A 51 -3.99 -7.08 26.23
CA GLN A 51 -5.16 -6.72 25.45
C GLN A 51 -4.93 -5.49 24.55
N LYS A 52 -3.67 -5.13 24.32
CA LYS A 52 -3.29 -4.02 23.46
C LYS A 52 -2.44 -4.52 22.30
N ALA A 53 -2.73 -4.02 21.12
CA ALA A 53 -1.93 -4.26 19.93
C ALA A 53 -1.56 -2.92 19.30
N THR A 54 -0.35 -2.87 18.73
CA THR A 54 0.11 -1.67 18.02
C THR A 54 0.08 -1.95 16.54
N ALA A 55 -0.57 -1.08 15.78
CA ALA A 55 -0.56 -1.14 14.33
C ALA A 55 0.54 -0.24 13.80
N THR A 56 1.35 -0.77 12.89
CA THR A 56 2.35 0.01 12.15
C THR A 56 1.83 0.18 10.73
N ILE A 57 1.65 1.43 10.32
CA ILE A 57 1.16 1.75 8.98
C ILE A 57 2.27 2.47 8.23
N LYS A 58 2.61 1.94 7.05
CA LYS A 58 3.59 2.54 6.15
C LYS A 58 2.96 2.70 4.79
N GLY A 59 3.33 3.77 4.09
CA GLY A 59 2.78 3.96 2.76
C GLY A 59 3.50 5.03 1.97
N VAL A 60 3.23 5.05 0.69
CA VAL A 60 3.71 6.05 -0.24
C VAL A 60 2.70 6.18 -1.37
N ALA A 61 2.51 7.40 -1.83
CA ALA A 61 1.62 7.67 -2.96
C ALA A 61 2.28 8.68 -3.88
N GLY A 62 2.01 8.56 -5.16
CA GLY A 62 2.50 9.48 -6.18
C GLY A 62 1.48 9.71 -7.27
N GLY A 63 1.71 10.74 -8.08
CA GLY A 63 0.81 11.11 -9.14
C GLY A 63 -0.29 12.06 -8.68
N ARG A 64 -1.19 12.42 -9.60
CA ARG A 64 -2.30 13.32 -9.29
C ARG A 64 -3.38 12.59 -8.49
N GLY A 65 -4.07 13.33 -7.63
CA GLY A 65 -5.14 12.77 -6.81
C GLY A 65 -6.21 12.06 -7.60
N ILE A 66 -6.62 12.61 -8.75
CA ILE A 66 -7.64 11.97 -9.59
C ILE A 66 -7.14 10.63 -10.15
N ASP A 67 -5.88 10.53 -10.50
CA ASP A 67 -5.30 9.30 -11.03
C ASP A 67 -5.13 8.26 -9.91
N GLN A 68 -4.81 8.70 -8.70
CA GLN A 68 -4.78 7.84 -7.52
C GLN A 68 -6.17 7.28 -7.23
N LEU A 69 -7.21 8.13 -7.34
CA LEU A 69 -8.59 7.70 -7.16
C LEU A 69 -9.00 6.66 -8.20
N ASN A 70 -8.57 6.84 -9.45
CA ASN A 70 -8.82 5.86 -10.50
C ASN A 70 -8.18 4.51 -10.19
N SER A 71 -6.97 4.52 -9.64
CA SER A 71 -6.30 3.29 -9.19
C SER A 71 -7.08 2.58 -8.09
N LEU A 72 -7.57 3.33 -7.12
CA LEU A 72 -8.37 2.78 -6.03
C LEU A 72 -9.70 2.22 -6.54
N THR A 73 -10.32 2.92 -7.48
CA THR A 73 -11.55 2.44 -8.10
C THR A 73 -11.35 1.12 -8.82
N ALA A 74 -10.24 1.00 -9.55
CA ALA A 74 -9.90 -0.26 -10.21
C ALA A 74 -9.70 -1.39 -9.19
N TYR A 75 -9.03 -1.11 -8.08
CA TYR A 75 -8.85 -2.09 -7.01
C TYR A 75 -10.18 -2.60 -6.49
N PHE A 76 -11.13 -1.71 -6.21
CA PHE A 76 -12.45 -2.11 -5.68
C PHE A 76 -13.29 -2.85 -6.72
N ARG A 77 -13.13 -2.56 -8.01
CA ARG A 77 -13.80 -3.32 -9.07
C ARG A 77 -13.32 -4.77 -9.11
N HIS A 78 -12.04 -5.00 -8.87
CA HIS A 78 -11.47 -6.34 -8.84
C HIS A 78 -11.62 -7.04 -7.49
N ASN A 79 -11.96 -6.28 -6.45
CA ASN A 79 -12.08 -6.78 -5.09
C ASN A 79 -13.36 -6.24 -4.44
N PRO A 80 -14.54 -6.67 -4.92
CA PRO A 80 -15.80 -6.12 -4.42
C PRO A 80 -16.04 -6.37 -2.92
N ASP A 81 -15.49 -7.44 -2.37
CA ASP A 81 -15.60 -7.71 -0.94
C ASP A 81 -14.91 -6.62 -0.11
N ALA A 82 -13.80 -6.07 -0.62
CA ALA A 82 -13.11 -4.98 0.06
C ALA A 82 -14.00 -3.73 0.14
N LEU A 83 -14.78 -3.47 -0.91
CA LEU A 83 -15.71 -2.34 -0.91
C LEU A 83 -16.82 -2.52 0.13
N VAL A 84 -17.34 -3.73 0.25
CA VAL A 84 -18.36 -4.05 1.26
C VAL A 84 -17.82 -3.78 2.67
N VAL A 85 -16.60 -4.24 2.95
CA VAL A 85 -15.96 -4.02 4.25
C VAL A 85 -15.74 -2.53 4.52
N LEU A 86 -15.28 -1.79 3.51
CA LEU A 86 -15.06 -0.35 3.64
C LEU A 86 -16.35 0.39 3.95
N ASN A 87 -17.45 0.07 3.25
CA ASN A 87 -18.74 0.67 3.50
C ASN A 87 -19.24 0.37 4.92
N ALA A 88 -19.08 -0.87 5.38
CA ALA A 88 -19.46 -1.25 6.73
C ALA A 88 -18.66 -0.46 7.77
N TYR A 89 -17.38 -0.26 7.53
CA TYR A 89 -16.52 0.52 8.42
C TYR A 89 -17.03 1.96 8.56
N PHE A 90 -17.35 2.61 7.44
CA PHE A 90 -17.84 3.99 7.46
C PHE A 90 -19.23 4.11 8.06
N GLU A 91 -20.10 3.12 7.87
CA GLU A 91 -21.45 3.12 8.47
C GLU A 91 -21.43 3.03 9.99
N ASN A 92 -20.38 2.42 10.56
CA ASN A 92 -20.25 2.20 11.99
C ASN A 92 -19.50 3.32 12.72
N GLN A 93 -19.18 4.39 12.04
CA GLN A 93 -18.49 5.53 12.65
C GLN A 93 -19.40 6.65 13.09
#